data_e4c29a97079f74de6a2c9783d784700a
#
_entry.id   e4c29a97079f74de6a2c9783d784700a
#
_cell.length_a   1.000
_cell.length_b   1.000
_cell.length_c   1.000
_cell.angle_alpha   90.00
_cell.angle_beta   90.00
_cell.angle_gamma   90.00
#
_symmetry.space_group_name_H-M   'P 1'
#
loop_
_entity.id
_entity.type
_entity.pdbx_description
1 polymer ?
#
loop_
_entity_poly.entity_id
_entity_poly.type
_entity_poly.pdbx_seq_one_letter_code
_entity_poly.pdbx_strand_id
1 'polypeptide(L)'
;VLPNRRGTTAFGQEWTEQISGDYPGLNMQDYLCAAREVKAEPYIDKMAACGASYGGYSVFYLCGTHENTFDAFIAHAGIFNEEHMYMTTEEMWFPNFDNGGLHECEIDPRVGTPEAPVGPAGDGQTFGGIRQGGSPWSNLPKTKRHYELSPHKLVTKWHTPLMVIHGGMDYRVPVDQGMAAYNAAQLMGVPSRLLIFPDENHWILKPQNALMWHREYFKW
;
A
#
# COMPACT_ATOMS: atom_id res chain seq x y z
N VAL A 1 4.07 16.25 10.37
CA VAL A 1 2.99 15.60 11.14
C VAL A 1 3.02 14.11 10.87
N LEU A 2 2.85 13.28 11.90
CA LEU A 2 2.76 11.82 11.81
C LEU A 2 1.43 11.42 12.45
N PRO A 3 0.36 11.25 11.66
CA PRO A 3 -0.93 10.93 12.21
C PRO A 3 -1.00 9.47 12.69
N ASN A 4 -1.53 9.28 13.89
CA ASN A 4 -1.82 7.96 14.45
C ASN A 4 -3.17 7.47 13.92
N ARG A 5 -3.15 6.94 12.69
CA ARG A 5 -4.34 6.42 12.02
C ARG A 5 -4.75 5.05 12.58
N ARG A 6 -5.95 4.58 12.30
CA ARG A 6 -6.38 3.20 12.59
C ARG A 6 -5.40 2.20 12.03
N GLY A 7 -5.11 1.16 12.81
CA GLY A 7 -4.04 0.21 12.53
C GLY A 7 -2.67 0.61 13.08
N THR A 8 -2.50 1.81 13.67
CA THR A 8 -1.27 2.18 14.39
C THR A 8 -1.20 1.42 15.70
N THR A 9 -0.04 0.82 16.01
CA THR A 9 0.21 0.12 17.27
C THR A 9 0.26 1.07 18.46
N ALA A 10 0.22 0.54 19.69
CA ALA A 10 0.29 1.27 20.96
C ALA A 10 -0.98 2.04 21.38
N PHE A 11 -2.09 1.93 20.65
CA PHE A 11 -3.38 2.52 21.01
C PHE A 11 -4.46 1.47 21.35
N GLY A 12 -4.03 0.26 21.70
CA GLY A 12 -4.88 -0.88 22.01
C GLY A 12 -5.16 -1.77 20.80
N GLN A 13 -5.61 -3.00 21.10
CA GLN A 13 -5.81 -4.06 20.13
C GLN A 13 -6.89 -3.68 19.10
N GLU A 14 -8.02 -3.19 19.58
CA GLU A 14 -9.14 -2.77 18.73
C GLU A 14 -8.70 -1.73 17.67
N TRP A 15 -7.92 -0.72 18.08
CA TRP A 15 -7.39 0.28 17.16
C TRP A 15 -6.45 -0.31 16.13
N THR A 16 -5.61 -1.25 16.56
CA THR A 16 -4.64 -1.92 15.68
C THR A 16 -5.33 -2.83 14.66
N GLU A 17 -6.37 -3.54 15.05
CA GLU A 17 -7.08 -4.49 14.21
C GLU A 17 -7.98 -3.84 13.15
N GLN A 18 -8.35 -2.58 13.33
CA GLN A 18 -9.26 -1.89 12.39
C GLN A 18 -8.74 -1.72 10.97
N ILE A 19 -7.46 -1.98 10.71
CA ILE A 19 -6.90 -1.97 9.37
C ILE A 19 -7.00 -3.32 8.67
N SER A 20 -7.17 -4.40 9.43
CA SER A 20 -7.19 -5.76 8.87
C SER A 20 -8.38 -5.94 7.93
N GLY A 21 -8.07 -6.30 6.68
CA GLY A 21 -9.09 -6.44 5.63
C GLY A 21 -9.69 -5.12 5.14
N ASP A 22 -9.13 -3.98 5.52
CA ASP A 22 -9.64 -2.66 5.14
C ASP A 22 -8.49 -1.66 4.86
N TYR A 23 -7.49 -2.07 4.11
CA TYR A 23 -6.34 -1.23 3.76
C TYR A 23 -6.72 0.14 3.20
N PRO A 24 -7.65 0.26 2.24
CA PRO A 24 -8.08 1.54 1.68
C PRO A 24 -9.30 2.12 2.39
N GLY A 25 -9.53 1.76 3.66
CA GLY A 25 -10.75 2.11 4.39
C GLY A 25 -10.64 3.33 5.29
N LEU A 26 -11.06 3.15 6.54
CA LEU A 26 -11.16 4.23 7.52
C LEU A 26 -9.82 4.90 7.85
N ASN A 27 -8.72 4.17 7.76
CA ASN A 27 -7.38 4.71 7.94
C ASN A 27 -7.00 5.76 6.87
N MET A 28 -7.51 5.66 5.65
CA MET A 28 -7.33 6.69 4.62
C MET A 28 -8.11 7.96 4.95
N GLN A 29 -9.30 7.80 5.53
CA GLN A 29 -10.08 8.92 6.04
C GLN A 29 -9.37 9.61 7.21
N ASP A 30 -8.71 8.85 8.09
CA ASP A 30 -7.91 9.41 9.20
C ASP A 30 -6.78 10.30 8.67
N TYR A 31 -6.08 9.90 7.60
CA TYR A 31 -5.06 10.74 6.97
C TYR A 31 -5.65 12.04 6.40
N LEU A 32 -6.79 11.96 5.73
CA LEU A 32 -7.45 13.15 5.16
C LEU A 32 -8.01 14.07 6.24
N CYS A 33 -8.57 13.53 7.32
CA CYS A 33 -9.02 14.32 8.47
C CYS A 33 -7.84 15.05 9.12
N ALA A 34 -6.75 14.34 9.43
CA ALA A 34 -5.55 14.94 9.99
C ALA A 34 -4.96 16.03 9.08
N ALA A 35 -4.95 15.78 7.76
CA ALA A 35 -4.47 16.77 6.79
C ALA A 35 -5.35 18.03 6.77
N ARG A 36 -6.68 17.90 6.83
CA ARG A 36 -7.60 19.03 6.86
C ARG A 36 -7.41 19.89 8.12
N GLU A 37 -7.25 19.24 9.28
CA GLU A 37 -6.96 19.95 10.55
C GLU A 37 -5.65 20.72 10.46
N VAL A 38 -4.57 20.10 9.96
CA VAL A 38 -3.28 20.76 9.79
C VAL A 38 -3.36 21.90 8.78
N LYS A 39 -4.09 21.74 7.68
CA LYS A 39 -4.25 22.76 6.63
C LYS A 39 -5.01 24.00 7.13
N ALA A 40 -5.82 23.86 8.16
CA ALA A 40 -6.53 24.97 8.77
C ALA A 40 -5.63 25.90 9.60
N GLU A 41 -4.41 25.47 9.91
CA GLU A 41 -3.45 26.29 10.66
C GLU A 41 -2.93 27.47 9.79
N PRO A 42 -2.91 28.70 10.33
CA PRO A 42 -2.64 29.90 9.53
C PRO A 42 -1.22 30.02 8.98
N TYR A 43 -0.30 29.18 9.45
CA TYR A 43 1.10 29.13 9.01
C TYR A 43 1.36 28.02 7.97
N ILE A 44 0.34 27.26 7.58
CA ILE A 44 0.46 26.20 6.55
C ILE A 44 0.05 26.75 5.19
N ASP A 45 1.00 26.83 4.29
CA ASP A 45 0.78 27.24 2.90
C ASP A 45 0.58 26.00 1.99
N LYS A 46 1.53 25.06 2.04
CA LYS A 46 1.54 23.86 1.20
C LYS A 46 1.71 22.60 2.03
N MET A 47 1.17 21.52 1.51
CA MET A 47 1.26 20.21 2.16
C MET A 47 1.66 19.14 1.17
N ALA A 48 2.60 18.28 1.56
CA ALA A 48 2.92 17.05 0.85
C ALA A 48 2.64 15.84 1.74
N ALA A 49 2.24 14.74 1.12
CA ALA A 49 2.19 13.47 1.82
C ALA A 49 3.32 12.56 1.34
N CYS A 50 3.99 11.92 2.29
CA CYS A 50 5.04 10.95 2.02
C CYS A 50 4.85 9.69 2.84
N GLY A 51 5.25 8.56 2.28
CA GLY A 51 5.14 7.28 2.95
C GLY A 51 5.98 6.20 2.30
N ALA A 52 6.32 5.18 3.09
CA ALA A 52 7.10 4.04 2.63
C ALA A 52 6.34 2.73 2.86
N SER A 53 6.55 1.75 1.98
CA SER A 53 5.90 0.43 2.07
C SER A 53 4.38 0.57 2.04
N TYR A 54 3.66 0.13 3.08
CA TYR A 54 2.25 0.44 3.26
C TYR A 54 1.96 1.96 3.20
N GLY A 55 2.86 2.80 3.71
CA GLY A 55 2.75 4.25 3.56
C GLY A 55 2.87 4.71 2.10
N GLY A 56 3.68 4.04 1.29
CA GLY A 56 3.75 4.24 -0.15
C GLY A 56 2.46 3.83 -0.88
N TYR A 57 1.86 2.71 -0.46
CA TYR A 57 0.50 2.33 -0.87
C TYR A 57 -0.50 3.44 -0.56
N SER A 58 -0.47 3.95 0.69
CA SER A 58 -1.35 5.03 1.12
C SER A 58 -1.18 6.28 0.25
N VAL A 59 0.06 6.63 -0.10
CA VAL A 59 0.36 7.74 -1.01
C VAL A 59 -0.26 7.52 -2.38
N PHE A 60 -0.06 6.36 -2.99
CA PHE A 60 -0.66 6.05 -4.30
C PHE A 60 -2.19 6.07 -4.27
N TYR A 61 -2.79 5.57 -3.18
CA TYR A 61 -4.24 5.64 -3.00
C TYR A 61 -4.72 7.08 -2.85
N LEU A 62 -4.06 7.87 -2.02
CA LEU A 62 -4.36 9.28 -1.80
C LEU A 62 -4.20 10.12 -3.08
N CYS A 63 -3.26 9.79 -3.96
CA CYS A 63 -3.14 10.46 -5.27
C CYS A 63 -4.46 10.49 -6.05
N GLY A 64 -5.31 9.46 -5.87
CA GLY A 64 -6.61 9.38 -6.53
C GLY A 64 -7.82 9.80 -5.69
N THR A 65 -7.62 10.17 -4.40
CA THR A 65 -8.74 10.39 -3.47
C THR A 65 -8.63 11.64 -2.59
N HIS A 66 -7.54 12.42 -2.70
CA HIS A 66 -7.25 13.52 -1.76
C HIS A 66 -8.01 14.84 -2.01
N GLU A 67 -8.75 14.96 -3.12
CA GLU A 67 -9.58 16.14 -3.42
C GLU A 67 -8.83 17.49 -3.27
N ASN A 68 -7.63 17.60 -3.82
CA ASN A 68 -6.74 18.77 -3.73
C ASN A 68 -6.26 19.14 -2.30
N THR A 69 -6.23 18.16 -1.39
CA THR A 69 -5.69 18.37 -0.05
C THR A 69 -4.17 18.53 -0.04
N PHE A 70 -3.47 17.79 -0.89
CA PHE A 70 -2.00 17.79 -0.97
C PHE A 70 -1.50 18.41 -2.28
N ASP A 71 -0.37 19.09 -2.21
CA ASP A 71 0.31 19.78 -3.32
C ASP A 71 1.37 18.89 -3.99
N ALA A 72 1.89 17.89 -3.30
CA ALA A 72 2.86 16.92 -3.81
C ALA A 72 2.82 15.60 -3.04
N PHE A 73 3.36 14.55 -3.65
CA PHE A 73 3.47 13.22 -3.07
C PHE A 73 4.87 12.62 -3.23
N ILE A 74 5.29 11.83 -2.23
CA ILE A 74 6.51 11.00 -2.31
C ILE A 74 6.16 9.60 -1.82
N ALA A 75 6.25 8.61 -2.70
CA ALA A 75 6.04 7.20 -2.41
C ALA A 75 7.37 6.45 -2.46
N HIS A 76 7.75 5.81 -1.36
CA HIS A 76 8.94 4.96 -1.28
C HIS A 76 8.52 3.50 -1.13
N ALA A 77 9.01 2.63 -2.03
CA ALA A 77 8.74 1.19 -2.02
C ALA A 77 7.25 0.87 -1.77
N GLY A 78 6.37 1.62 -2.46
CA GLY A 78 4.92 1.53 -2.26
C GLY A 78 4.28 0.46 -3.11
N ILE A 79 3.21 -0.15 -2.59
CA ILE A 79 2.39 -1.11 -3.32
C ILE A 79 1.44 -0.32 -4.23
N PHE A 80 1.52 -0.56 -5.52
CA PHE A 80 0.70 0.11 -6.53
C PHE A 80 -0.42 -0.78 -7.08
N ASN A 81 -0.07 -2.03 -7.38
CA ASN A 81 -1.01 -3.03 -7.89
C ASN A 81 -1.02 -4.24 -6.95
N GLU A 82 -2.06 -4.36 -6.15
CA GLU A 82 -2.21 -5.41 -5.15
C GLU A 82 -2.30 -6.81 -5.76
N GLU A 83 -2.93 -6.95 -6.93
CA GLU A 83 -3.03 -8.25 -7.62
C GLU A 83 -1.64 -8.75 -8.03
N HIS A 84 -0.83 -7.86 -8.58
CA HIS A 84 0.53 -8.19 -8.98
C HIS A 84 1.45 -8.40 -7.77
N MET A 85 1.34 -7.53 -6.77
CA MET A 85 2.09 -7.64 -5.51
C MET A 85 1.89 -8.99 -4.84
N TYR A 86 0.64 -9.47 -4.77
CA TYR A 86 0.31 -10.77 -4.19
C TYR A 86 1.12 -11.92 -4.82
N MET A 87 1.30 -11.88 -6.15
CA MET A 87 1.95 -12.96 -6.89
C MET A 87 3.48 -12.85 -6.96
N THR A 88 4.06 -11.70 -6.59
CA THR A 88 5.48 -11.42 -6.83
C THR A 88 6.29 -11.12 -5.57
N THR A 89 5.64 -10.89 -4.44
CA THR A 89 6.33 -10.70 -3.16
C THR A 89 6.99 -11.98 -2.67
N GLU A 90 8.17 -11.86 -2.06
CA GLU A 90 8.81 -12.98 -1.35
C GLU A 90 8.06 -13.37 -0.06
N GLU A 91 7.23 -12.45 0.46
CA GLU A 91 6.50 -12.60 1.71
C GLU A 91 5.01 -12.86 1.47
N MET A 92 4.67 -13.89 0.70
CA MET A 92 3.26 -14.19 0.35
C MET A 92 2.36 -14.38 1.58
N TRP A 93 2.91 -14.80 2.72
CA TRP A 93 2.18 -14.90 3.98
C TRP A 93 1.65 -13.53 4.46
N PHE A 94 2.36 -12.46 4.15
CA PHE A 94 2.02 -11.09 4.56
C PHE A 94 0.72 -10.59 3.89
N PRO A 95 0.58 -10.52 2.55
CA PRO A 95 -0.70 -10.13 1.95
C PRO A 95 -1.83 -11.11 2.32
N ASN A 96 -1.52 -12.36 2.52
CA ASN A 96 -2.46 -13.32 3.05
C ASN A 96 -2.88 -12.98 4.47
N PHE A 97 -2.04 -12.51 5.33
CA PHE A 97 -2.37 -12.18 6.71
C PHE A 97 -3.10 -10.84 6.84
N ASP A 98 -2.68 -9.81 6.13
CA ASP A 98 -3.15 -8.44 6.35
C ASP A 98 -4.45 -8.09 5.64
N ASN A 99 -4.83 -8.84 4.61
CA ASN A 99 -6.03 -8.52 3.82
C ASN A 99 -7.35 -9.04 4.38
N GLY A 100 -7.37 -9.47 5.62
CA GLY A 100 -8.58 -9.74 6.38
C GLY A 100 -9.33 -11.00 6.01
N GLY A 101 -8.71 -12.16 6.23
CA GLY A 101 -9.38 -13.45 6.12
C GLY A 101 -10.19 -13.84 7.36
N LEU A 102 -10.65 -15.06 7.36
CA LEU A 102 -11.37 -15.68 8.48
C LEU A 102 -10.41 -15.95 9.66
N HIS A 103 -10.91 -15.93 10.88
CA HIS A 103 -10.16 -16.38 12.04
C HIS A 103 -9.85 -17.88 11.95
N GLU A 104 -8.79 -18.33 12.62
CA GLU A 104 -8.43 -19.75 12.64
C GLU A 104 -9.58 -20.68 13.10
N CYS A 105 -10.45 -20.18 13.97
CA CYS A 105 -11.64 -20.92 14.42
C CYS A 105 -12.72 -21.07 13.34
N GLU A 106 -12.62 -20.30 12.25
CA GLU A 106 -13.55 -20.34 11.10
C GLU A 106 -12.99 -21.18 9.94
N ILE A 107 -11.79 -21.75 10.11
CA ILE A 107 -11.23 -22.69 9.15
C ILE A 107 -12.06 -23.97 9.18
N ASP A 108 -12.62 -24.32 8.05
CA ASP A 108 -13.24 -25.63 7.92
C ASP A 108 -12.15 -26.72 8.08
N PRO A 109 -12.23 -27.55 9.13
CA PRO A 109 -11.20 -28.57 9.38
C PRO A 109 -11.12 -29.64 8.27
N ARG A 110 -12.06 -29.63 7.33
CA ARG A 110 -12.06 -30.53 6.17
C ARG A 110 -11.25 -30.01 5.01
N VAL A 111 -10.75 -28.76 5.06
CA VAL A 111 -9.93 -28.20 3.98
C VAL A 111 -8.71 -29.08 3.72
N GLY A 112 -8.54 -29.49 2.49
CA GLY A 112 -7.50 -30.47 2.10
C GLY A 112 -7.92 -31.92 2.20
N THR A 113 -9.15 -32.20 2.62
CA THR A 113 -9.74 -33.57 2.58
C THR A 113 -10.48 -33.80 1.25
N PRO A 114 -10.84 -35.07 0.93
CA PRO A 114 -11.64 -35.35 -0.27
C PRO A 114 -13.00 -34.64 -0.31
N GLU A 115 -13.57 -34.32 0.86
CA GLU A 115 -14.87 -33.65 0.99
C GLU A 115 -14.75 -32.10 0.79
N ALA A 116 -13.57 -31.57 1.09
CA ALA A 116 -13.24 -30.16 0.85
C ALA A 116 -11.82 -30.07 0.30
N PRO A 117 -11.60 -30.45 -0.96
CA PRO A 117 -10.26 -30.42 -1.54
C PRO A 117 -9.72 -28.99 -1.51
N VAL A 118 -8.43 -28.89 -1.29
CA VAL A 118 -7.71 -27.62 -1.42
C VAL A 118 -8.04 -27.07 -2.80
N GLY A 119 -8.91 -26.08 -2.85
CA GLY A 119 -9.29 -25.43 -4.09
C GLY A 119 -8.08 -24.76 -4.73
N PRO A 120 -8.17 -24.41 -6.00
CA PRO A 120 -7.20 -23.48 -6.57
C PRO A 120 -7.13 -22.30 -5.60
N ALA A 121 -5.95 -21.79 -5.31
CA ALA A 121 -5.63 -20.81 -4.26
C ALA A 121 -6.57 -19.58 -4.17
N GLY A 122 -7.78 -19.73 -4.63
CA GLY A 122 -8.78 -18.71 -4.78
C GLY A 122 -9.83 -18.61 -3.69
N ASP A 123 -9.96 -19.62 -2.85
CA ASP A 123 -10.94 -19.59 -1.77
C ASP A 123 -10.40 -19.00 -0.46
N GLY A 124 -9.12 -18.65 -0.43
CA GLY A 124 -8.46 -18.12 0.75
C GLY A 124 -8.27 -19.14 1.86
N GLN A 125 -8.61 -20.40 1.63
CA GLN A 125 -8.58 -21.46 2.64
C GLN A 125 -7.29 -22.27 2.65
N THR A 126 -6.37 -21.97 1.76
CA THR A 126 -5.08 -22.61 1.68
C THR A 126 -3.97 -21.68 2.13
N PHE A 127 -2.96 -22.24 2.74
CA PHE A 127 -1.73 -21.54 3.08
C PHE A 127 -1.92 -20.28 3.94
N GLY A 128 -2.72 -20.36 4.99
CA GLY A 128 -2.95 -19.22 5.88
C GLY A 128 -3.76 -18.08 5.27
N GLY A 129 -4.22 -18.24 4.04
CA GLY A 129 -4.99 -17.24 3.32
C GLY A 129 -6.38 -16.96 3.86
N ILE A 130 -6.79 -17.75 4.82
CA ILE A 130 -8.12 -17.66 5.43
C ILE A 130 -8.33 -16.36 6.20
N ARG A 131 -7.29 -15.81 6.81
CA ARG A 131 -7.40 -14.55 7.56
C ARG A 131 -7.54 -13.33 6.68
N GLN A 132 -7.12 -13.42 5.41
CA GLN A 132 -6.84 -12.24 4.61
C GLN A 132 -7.67 -12.11 3.35
N GLY A 133 -8.60 -12.98 3.17
CA GLY A 133 -9.37 -12.97 1.96
C GLY A 133 -8.68 -13.60 0.75
N GLY A 134 -7.40 -13.94 0.84
CA GLY A 134 -6.72 -14.78 -0.12
C GLY A 134 -6.29 -14.10 -1.42
N SER A 135 -6.16 -14.90 -2.45
CA SER A 135 -5.64 -14.53 -3.76
C SER A 135 -6.58 -13.64 -4.58
N PRO A 136 -6.07 -12.97 -5.64
CA PRO A 136 -6.87 -12.12 -6.53
C PRO A 136 -8.09 -12.79 -7.16
N TRP A 137 -8.08 -14.10 -7.29
CA TRP A 137 -9.22 -14.86 -7.82
C TRP A 137 -10.14 -15.44 -6.74
N SER A 138 -9.98 -15.04 -5.49
CA SER A 138 -10.90 -15.38 -4.41
C SER A 138 -12.28 -14.77 -4.63
N ASN A 139 -13.32 -15.52 -4.24
CA ASN A 139 -14.69 -15.04 -4.30
C ASN A 139 -15.18 -14.36 -3.01
N LEU A 140 -14.33 -14.26 -1.99
CA LEU A 140 -14.70 -13.62 -0.74
C LEU A 140 -14.92 -12.12 -0.93
N PRO A 141 -16.01 -11.55 -0.39
CA PRO A 141 -16.35 -10.14 -0.58
C PRO A 141 -15.25 -9.17 -0.14
N LYS A 142 -14.56 -9.44 0.97
CA LYS A 142 -13.44 -8.63 1.46
C LYS A 142 -12.27 -8.63 0.48
N THR A 143 -11.91 -9.78 -0.07
CA THR A 143 -10.85 -9.93 -1.06
C THR A 143 -11.17 -9.16 -2.33
N LYS A 144 -12.39 -9.32 -2.85
CA LYS A 144 -12.83 -8.57 -4.02
C LYS A 144 -12.74 -7.07 -3.80
N ARG A 145 -13.26 -6.58 -2.67
CA ARG A 145 -13.17 -5.17 -2.29
C ARG A 145 -11.72 -4.68 -2.23
N HIS A 146 -10.82 -5.46 -1.64
CA HIS A 146 -9.42 -5.12 -1.54
C HIS A 146 -8.79 -4.89 -2.92
N TYR A 147 -8.96 -5.80 -3.84
CA TYR A 147 -8.42 -5.68 -5.20
C TYR A 147 -9.15 -4.63 -6.06
N GLU A 148 -10.45 -4.44 -5.88
CA GLU A 148 -11.21 -3.39 -6.54
C GLU A 148 -10.75 -1.98 -6.15
N LEU A 149 -10.26 -1.82 -4.93
CA LEU A 149 -9.78 -0.55 -4.39
C LEU A 149 -8.25 -0.39 -4.49
N SER A 150 -7.57 -1.30 -5.19
CA SER A 150 -6.12 -1.20 -5.42
C SER A 150 -5.74 0.12 -6.11
N PRO A 151 -4.67 0.81 -5.69
CA PRO A 151 -4.29 2.14 -6.17
C PRO A 151 -4.22 2.29 -7.69
N HIS A 152 -3.77 1.26 -8.41
CA HIS A 152 -3.66 1.30 -9.87
C HIS A 152 -5.01 1.55 -10.58
N LYS A 153 -6.12 1.24 -9.94
CA LYS A 153 -7.47 1.49 -10.49
C LYS A 153 -7.92 2.94 -10.33
N LEU A 154 -7.18 3.74 -9.57
CA LEU A 154 -7.47 5.15 -9.33
C LEU A 154 -6.63 6.10 -10.19
N VAL A 155 -5.76 5.60 -11.05
CA VAL A 155 -4.79 6.37 -11.84
C VAL A 155 -5.44 7.46 -12.68
N THR A 156 -6.63 7.23 -13.21
CA THR A 156 -7.36 8.23 -14.00
C THR A 156 -7.75 9.50 -13.23
N LYS A 157 -7.62 9.47 -11.91
CA LYS A 157 -7.87 10.62 -11.03
C LYS A 157 -6.59 11.32 -10.58
N TRP A 158 -5.43 10.81 -10.96
CA TRP A 158 -4.14 11.36 -10.57
C TRP A 158 -3.84 12.66 -11.30
N HIS A 159 -3.46 13.71 -10.60
CA HIS A 159 -3.13 15.02 -11.15
C HIS A 159 -2.06 15.77 -10.35
N THR A 160 -1.73 15.31 -9.16
CA THR A 160 -0.79 15.95 -8.24
C THR A 160 0.62 15.41 -8.43
N PRO A 161 1.67 16.27 -8.44
CA PRO A 161 3.05 15.83 -8.61
C PRO A 161 3.45 14.67 -7.71
N LEU A 162 4.14 13.67 -8.27
CA LEU A 162 4.48 12.42 -7.62
C LEU A 162 5.95 12.04 -7.80
N MET A 163 6.69 11.90 -6.70
CA MET A 163 8.00 11.25 -6.70
C MET A 163 7.88 9.81 -6.23
N VAL A 164 8.47 8.90 -6.99
CA VAL A 164 8.56 7.47 -6.65
C VAL A 164 10.01 7.11 -6.38
N ILE A 165 10.27 6.45 -5.24
CA ILE A 165 11.60 5.97 -4.84
C ILE A 165 11.52 4.47 -4.60
N HIS A 166 12.50 3.70 -5.09
CA HIS A 166 12.49 2.24 -4.92
C HIS A 166 13.91 1.64 -4.89
N GLY A 167 14.09 0.58 -4.10
CA GLY A 167 15.27 -0.27 -4.18
C GLY A 167 15.14 -1.29 -5.32
N GLY A 168 16.19 -1.45 -6.12
CA GLY A 168 16.17 -2.38 -7.26
C GLY A 168 16.16 -3.86 -6.86
N MET A 169 16.57 -4.16 -5.63
CA MET A 169 16.60 -5.51 -5.05
C MET A 169 15.54 -5.66 -3.94
N ASP A 170 14.45 -4.92 -4.05
CA ASP A 170 13.31 -5.06 -3.16
C ASP A 170 12.46 -6.27 -3.59
N TYR A 171 12.49 -7.33 -2.80
CA TYR A 171 11.70 -8.55 -3.02
C TYR A 171 10.44 -8.59 -2.15
N ARG A 172 10.32 -7.69 -1.16
CA ARG A 172 9.11 -7.53 -0.35
C ARG A 172 8.03 -6.80 -1.15
N VAL A 173 8.36 -5.61 -1.62
CA VAL A 173 7.54 -4.85 -2.58
C VAL A 173 8.38 -4.71 -3.85
N PRO A 174 8.20 -5.59 -4.85
CA PRO A 174 9.06 -5.62 -6.01
C PRO A 174 9.15 -4.27 -6.74
N VAL A 175 10.33 -3.97 -7.29
CA VAL A 175 10.64 -2.67 -7.92
C VAL A 175 9.70 -2.29 -9.05
N ASP A 176 9.09 -3.26 -9.69
CA ASP A 176 8.09 -3.07 -10.75
C ASP A 176 6.83 -2.35 -10.26
N GLN A 177 6.49 -2.42 -8.98
CA GLN A 177 5.41 -1.63 -8.38
C GLN A 177 5.68 -0.13 -8.53
N GLY A 178 6.89 0.31 -8.19
CA GLY A 178 7.32 1.70 -8.36
C GLY A 178 7.43 2.10 -9.82
N MET A 179 7.98 1.23 -10.67
CA MET A 179 8.09 1.47 -12.12
C MET A 179 6.71 1.61 -12.76
N ALA A 180 5.77 0.75 -12.41
CA ALA A 180 4.40 0.80 -12.92
C ALA A 180 3.67 2.08 -12.48
N ALA A 181 3.80 2.48 -11.22
CA ALA A 181 3.23 3.72 -10.71
C ALA A 181 3.78 4.96 -11.43
N TYR A 182 5.10 5.01 -11.65
CA TYR A 182 5.73 6.09 -12.40
C TYR A 182 5.24 6.13 -13.85
N ASN A 183 5.20 5.00 -14.55
CA ASN A 183 4.71 4.92 -15.92
C ASN A 183 3.25 5.37 -16.00
N ALA A 184 2.42 4.96 -15.05
CA ALA A 184 1.03 5.39 -14.98
C ALA A 184 0.93 6.93 -14.82
N ALA A 185 1.71 7.53 -13.92
CA ALA A 185 1.77 8.96 -13.73
C ALA A 185 2.20 9.70 -15.02
N GLN A 186 3.22 9.19 -15.72
CA GLN A 186 3.67 9.75 -17.01
C GLN A 186 2.58 9.67 -18.09
N LEU A 187 1.89 8.56 -18.20
CA LEU A 187 0.78 8.39 -19.16
C LEU A 187 -0.39 9.33 -18.86
N MET A 188 -0.61 9.67 -17.60
CA MET A 188 -1.62 10.65 -17.18
C MET A 188 -1.17 12.10 -17.29
N GLY A 189 0.07 12.36 -17.72
CA GLY A 189 0.63 13.71 -17.79
C GLY A 189 0.92 14.33 -16.42
N VAL A 190 1.00 13.52 -15.37
CA VAL A 190 1.32 13.98 -14.01
C VAL A 190 2.81 14.27 -13.91
N PRO A 191 3.22 15.45 -13.45
CA PRO A 191 4.63 15.72 -13.16
C PRO A 191 5.17 14.67 -12.20
N SER A 192 6.16 13.91 -12.64
CA SER A 192 6.63 12.80 -11.83
C SER A 192 8.11 12.49 -12.00
N ARG A 193 8.69 11.91 -10.97
CA ARG A 193 10.09 11.52 -10.92
C ARG A 193 10.22 10.12 -10.37
N LEU A 194 11.11 9.31 -10.97
CA LEU A 194 11.48 7.98 -10.49
C LEU A 194 12.94 7.97 -10.06
N LEU A 195 13.20 7.51 -8.84
CA LEU A 195 14.53 7.30 -8.29
C LEU A 195 14.69 5.84 -7.89
N ILE A 196 15.51 5.09 -8.62
CA ILE A 196 15.82 3.69 -8.32
C ILE A 196 17.25 3.59 -7.78
N PHE A 197 17.42 2.85 -6.70
CA PHE A 197 18.71 2.45 -6.16
C PHE A 197 18.96 0.97 -6.50
N PRO A 198 19.71 0.66 -7.56
CA PRO A 198 19.77 -0.71 -8.12
C PRO A 198 20.31 -1.76 -7.16
N ASP A 199 21.10 -1.34 -6.17
CA ASP A 199 21.82 -2.19 -5.22
C ASP A 199 21.26 -2.08 -3.79
N GLU A 200 20.06 -1.54 -3.61
CA GLU A 200 19.31 -1.46 -2.35
C GLU A 200 18.08 -2.36 -2.37
N ASN A 201 17.70 -2.81 -1.19
CA ASN A 201 16.48 -3.60 -0.95
C ASN A 201 15.29 -2.70 -0.56
N HIS A 202 14.40 -3.21 0.30
CA HIS A 202 13.27 -2.44 0.83
C HIS A 202 13.68 -1.19 1.63
N TRP A 203 14.92 -1.15 2.09
CA TRP A 203 15.54 -0.07 2.85
C TRP A 203 16.74 0.51 2.10
N ILE A 204 16.95 1.81 2.18
CA ILE A 204 18.14 2.46 1.64
C ILE A 204 19.19 2.51 2.75
N LEU A 205 20.11 1.56 2.74
CA LEU A 205 21.05 1.32 3.84
C LEU A 205 22.48 1.78 3.56
N LYS A 206 22.87 1.83 2.28
CA LYS A 206 24.23 2.25 1.92
C LYS A 206 24.37 3.77 2.11
N PRO A 207 25.42 4.25 2.80
CA PRO A 207 25.57 5.67 3.14
C PRO A 207 25.48 6.62 1.94
N GLN A 208 26.15 6.27 0.81
CA GLN A 208 26.13 7.09 -0.39
C GLN A 208 24.72 7.18 -1.00
N ASN A 209 23.97 6.08 -0.97
CA ASN A 209 22.59 6.05 -1.46
C ASN A 209 21.64 6.82 -0.52
N ALA A 210 21.87 6.73 0.79
CA ALA A 210 21.10 7.50 1.77
C ALA A 210 21.30 9.02 1.60
N LEU A 211 22.55 9.48 1.35
CA LEU A 211 22.82 10.89 1.03
C LEU A 211 22.09 11.33 -0.24
N MET A 212 22.11 10.51 -1.28
CA MET A 212 21.38 10.79 -2.53
C MET A 212 19.86 10.82 -2.27
N TRP A 213 19.34 9.86 -1.52
CA TRP A 213 17.94 9.80 -1.13
C TRP A 213 17.50 11.10 -0.44
N HIS A 214 18.22 11.54 0.59
CA HIS A 214 17.91 12.79 1.31
C HIS A 214 17.95 14.01 0.40
N ARG A 215 18.98 14.12 -0.44
CA ARG A 215 19.12 15.24 -1.39
C ARG A 215 17.91 15.32 -2.32
N GLU A 216 17.54 14.20 -2.94
CA GLU A 216 16.46 14.18 -3.91
C GLU A 216 15.09 14.33 -3.26
N TYR A 217 14.91 13.78 -2.06
CA TYR A 217 13.70 13.91 -1.27
C TYR A 217 13.40 15.37 -0.90
N PHE A 218 14.39 16.10 -0.38
CA PHE A 218 14.21 17.51 0.02
C PHE A 218 14.26 18.49 -1.15
N LYS A 219 14.72 18.05 -2.30
CA LYS A 219 14.71 18.87 -3.52
C LYS A 219 13.36 18.83 -4.23
N TRP A 220 12.62 17.73 -4.06
CA TRP A 220 11.30 17.54 -4.64
C TRP A 220 10.28 18.52 -4.06
#